data_959b35a0135fa3805417a884b523dc55
#
_entry.id   959b35a0135fa3805417a884b523dc55
#
_cell.length_a   1.000
_cell.length_b   1.000
_cell.length_c   1.000
_cell.angle_alpha   90.00
_cell.angle_beta   90.00
_cell.angle_gamma   90.00
#
_symmetry.space_group_name_H-M   'P 1'
#
loop_
_entity.id
_entity.type
_entity.pdbx_description
1 polymer ?
#
loop_
_entity_poly.entity_id
_entity_poly.type
_entity_poly.pdbx_seq_one_letter_code
_entity_poly.pdbx_strand_id
1 'polypeptide(L)'
;MNYVCQEGSIILPSSDYRDNSLHIIKFPEKKASLSLTRDDLANGQTAEHYLVSQIAVIRKGVKLFAMTDPVAFTTESGVKGWAFYCEPEQKGTHLYQYIAGYELDGTILVMTYCLLHPFTDSDLQDWQTLKLHFTRTV
;
A
#
# COMPACT_ATOMS: atom_id res chain seq x y z
N MET A 1 9.00 6.17 27.39
CA MET A 1 8.78 6.84 26.11
C MET A 1 7.31 6.74 25.72
N ASN A 2 6.71 7.84 25.29
CA ASN A 2 5.30 7.86 24.92
C ASN A 2 5.14 7.58 23.41
N TYR A 3 4.16 6.76 23.10
CA TYR A 3 3.72 6.53 21.74
C TYR A 3 2.28 7.04 21.60
N VAL A 4 2.04 7.93 20.65
CA VAL A 4 0.74 8.56 20.45
C VAL A 4 -0.01 7.89 19.33
N CYS A 5 -1.22 7.45 19.59
CA CYS A 5 -2.15 6.95 18.57
C CYS A 5 -3.43 7.81 18.59
N GLN A 6 -4.38 7.47 17.74
CA GLN A 6 -5.58 8.28 17.57
C GLN A 6 -6.37 8.44 18.88
N GLU A 7 -6.45 7.40 19.71
CA GLU A 7 -7.25 7.40 20.93
C GLU A 7 -6.52 7.95 22.15
N GLY A 8 -5.21 8.13 22.06
CA GLY A 8 -4.42 8.60 23.19
C GLY A 8 -2.96 8.20 23.08
N SER A 9 -2.30 8.11 24.21
CA SER A 9 -0.89 7.74 24.26
C SER A 9 -0.65 6.56 25.20
N ILE A 10 0.38 5.79 24.89
CA ILE A 10 0.83 4.67 25.71
C ILE A 10 2.31 4.88 26.03
N ILE A 11 2.75 4.25 27.13
CA ILE A 11 4.16 4.27 27.52
C ILE A 11 4.81 2.98 27.05
N LEU A 12 5.83 3.13 26.19
CA LEU A 12 6.54 1.97 25.66
C LEU A 12 7.67 1.56 26.61
N PRO A 13 7.99 0.24 26.65
CA PRO A 13 9.03 -0.26 27.55
C PRO A 13 10.45 0.16 27.13
N SER A 14 10.63 0.64 25.91
CA SER A 14 11.93 1.03 25.38
C SER A 14 11.76 2.07 24.28
N SER A 15 12.79 2.89 24.07
CA SER A 15 12.86 3.77 22.91
C SER A 15 13.42 3.03 21.67
N ASP A 16 13.91 1.83 21.85
CA ASP A 16 14.41 0.99 20.76
C ASP A 16 13.27 0.11 20.25
N TYR A 17 12.51 0.65 19.30
CA TYR A 17 11.39 -0.06 18.70
C TYR A 17 11.24 0.34 17.24
N ARG A 18 10.51 -0.51 16.49
CA ARG A 18 10.13 -0.22 15.10
C ARG A 18 8.63 -0.04 15.05
N ASP A 19 8.21 1.06 14.44
CA ASP A 19 6.78 1.32 14.22
C ASP A 19 6.37 0.75 12.86
N ASN A 20 5.74 -0.42 12.88
CA ASN A 20 5.18 -1.07 11.69
C ASN A 20 3.66 -0.94 11.67
N SER A 21 3.17 0.23 12.01
CA SER A 21 1.73 0.48 12.08
C SER A 21 1.04 0.16 10.75
N LEU A 22 -0.15 -0.42 10.86
CA LEU A 22 -1.06 -0.63 9.74
C LEU A 22 -2.21 0.36 9.88
N HIS A 23 -2.48 1.11 8.80
CA HIS A 23 -3.64 2.00 8.73
C HIS A 23 -4.66 1.39 7.78
N ILE A 24 -5.91 1.31 8.21
CA ILE A 24 -7.02 0.87 7.37
C ILE A 24 -8.09 1.95 7.42
N ILE A 25 -8.40 2.53 6.27
CA ILE A 25 -9.43 3.54 6.11
C ILE A 25 -10.53 2.95 5.24
N LYS A 26 -11.76 2.96 5.74
CA LYS A 26 -12.90 2.37 5.03
C LYS A 26 -13.82 3.44 4.50
N PHE A 27 -14.31 3.23 3.28
CA PHE A 27 -15.27 4.08 2.60
C PHE A 27 -16.53 3.25 2.30
N PRO A 28 -17.45 3.10 3.30
CA PRO A 28 -18.57 2.16 3.14
C PRO A 28 -19.47 2.46 1.94
N GLU A 29 -19.71 3.73 1.64
CA GLU A 29 -20.57 4.12 0.53
C GLU A 29 -19.99 3.73 -0.82
N LYS A 30 -18.66 3.70 -0.92
CA LYS A 30 -17.94 3.32 -2.15
C LYS A 30 -17.62 1.83 -2.18
N LYS A 31 -17.89 1.09 -1.12
CA LYS A 31 -17.47 -0.30 -0.93
C LYS A 31 -15.97 -0.45 -1.18
N ALA A 32 -15.20 0.47 -0.58
CA ALA A 32 -13.77 0.59 -0.78
C ALA A 32 -13.04 0.62 0.54
N SER A 33 -11.79 0.20 0.52
CA SER A 33 -10.87 0.36 1.66
C SER A 33 -9.49 0.77 1.16
N LEU A 34 -8.80 1.54 1.98
CA LEU A 34 -7.43 1.97 1.73
C LEU A 34 -6.59 1.49 2.88
N SER A 35 -5.52 0.75 2.60
CA SER A 35 -4.59 0.33 3.63
C SER A 35 -3.20 0.89 3.36
N LEU A 36 -2.48 1.17 4.44
CA LEU A 36 -1.10 1.63 4.41
C LEU A 36 -0.28 0.72 5.29
N THR A 37 0.76 0.12 4.71
CA THR A 37 1.71 -0.72 5.44
C THR A 37 3.12 -0.22 5.18
N ARG A 38 4.04 -0.60 6.05
CA ARG A 38 5.44 -0.19 5.97
C ARG A 38 6.34 -1.38 6.13
N ASP A 39 7.48 -1.34 5.46
CA ASP A 39 8.52 -2.36 5.64
C ASP A 39 9.88 -1.73 5.37
N ASP A 40 10.93 -2.38 5.85
CA ASP A 40 12.30 -1.97 5.53
C ASP A 40 12.70 -2.59 4.21
N LEU A 41 13.46 -1.82 3.43
CA LEU A 41 14.11 -2.35 2.24
C LEU A 41 15.44 -2.96 2.64
N ALA A 42 15.72 -4.16 2.15
CA ALA A 42 17.01 -4.79 2.35
C ALA A 42 18.10 -3.93 1.69
N ASN A 43 19.34 -4.07 2.16
CA ASN A 43 20.46 -3.32 1.62
C ASN A 43 20.57 -3.55 0.11
N GLY A 44 20.50 -2.46 -0.67
CA GLY A 44 20.52 -2.54 -2.12
C GLY A 44 19.20 -2.90 -2.79
N GLN A 45 18.14 -3.17 -2.01
CA GLN A 45 16.82 -3.47 -2.55
C GLN A 45 16.09 -2.18 -2.91
N THR A 46 15.50 -2.15 -4.10
CA THR A 46 14.61 -1.06 -4.51
C THR A 46 13.16 -1.38 -4.18
N ALA A 47 12.30 -0.37 -4.22
CA ALA A 47 10.86 -0.59 -4.05
C ALA A 47 10.30 -1.50 -5.14
N GLU A 48 10.82 -1.40 -6.38
CA GLU A 48 10.42 -2.29 -7.46
C GLU A 48 10.72 -3.74 -7.11
N HIS A 49 11.93 -4.05 -6.66
CA HIS A 49 12.31 -5.40 -6.26
C HIS A 49 11.44 -5.93 -5.13
N TYR A 50 11.12 -5.08 -4.17
CA TYR A 50 10.24 -5.45 -3.07
C TYR A 50 8.86 -5.85 -3.59
N LEU A 51 8.26 -5.06 -4.46
CA LEU A 51 6.94 -5.35 -5.02
C LEU A 51 6.96 -6.61 -5.90
N VAL A 52 7.99 -6.82 -6.69
CA VAL A 52 8.14 -8.04 -7.49
C VAL A 52 8.17 -9.27 -6.57
N SER A 53 8.88 -9.18 -5.45
CA SER A 53 8.91 -10.26 -4.46
C SER A 53 7.54 -10.50 -3.83
N GLN A 54 6.80 -9.45 -3.52
CA GLN A 54 5.45 -9.55 -2.98
C GLN A 54 4.48 -10.19 -3.98
N ILE A 55 4.59 -9.82 -5.25
CA ILE A 55 3.78 -10.42 -6.32
C ILE A 55 4.03 -11.93 -6.41
N ALA A 56 5.29 -12.35 -6.32
CA ALA A 56 5.64 -13.77 -6.34
C ALA A 56 4.99 -14.52 -5.19
N VAL A 57 4.97 -13.93 -3.98
CA VAL A 57 4.32 -14.52 -2.80
C VAL A 57 2.80 -14.61 -3.02
N ILE A 58 2.18 -13.56 -3.53
CA ILE A 58 0.74 -13.52 -3.80
C ILE A 58 0.36 -14.61 -4.81
N ARG A 59 1.14 -14.75 -5.90
CA ARG A 59 0.86 -15.76 -6.93
C ARG A 59 0.87 -17.19 -6.38
N LYS A 60 1.67 -17.45 -5.35
CA LYS A 60 1.78 -18.79 -4.75
C LYS A 60 0.69 -19.07 -3.73
N GLY A 61 0.20 -18.03 -3.03
CA GLY A 61 -0.67 -18.22 -1.89
C GLY A 61 -2.15 -17.89 -2.12
N VAL A 62 -2.48 -17.27 -3.24
CA VAL A 62 -3.82 -16.73 -3.48
C VAL A 62 -4.27 -17.03 -4.90
N LYS A 63 -5.56 -17.33 -5.08
CA LYS A 63 -6.14 -17.42 -6.42
C LYS A 63 -6.21 -16.00 -7.01
N LEU A 64 -5.70 -15.84 -8.23
CA LEU A 64 -5.69 -14.55 -8.94
C LEU A 64 -6.52 -14.63 -10.20
N PHE A 65 -7.38 -13.63 -10.42
CA PHE A 65 -8.12 -13.45 -11.67
C PHE A 65 -7.38 -12.52 -12.61
N ALA A 66 -6.54 -11.65 -12.08
CA ALA A 66 -5.71 -10.72 -12.86
C ALA A 66 -4.51 -10.27 -12.04
N MET A 67 -3.43 -9.93 -12.74
CA MET A 67 -2.21 -9.37 -12.14
C MET A 67 -1.42 -8.66 -13.23
N THR A 68 -0.98 -7.43 -12.95
CA THR A 68 -0.10 -6.68 -13.84
C THR A 68 1.30 -6.57 -13.22
N ASP A 69 2.28 -6.22 -14.05
CA ASP A 69 3.62 -5.94 -13.58
C ASP A 69 3.71 -4.52 -13.01
N PRO A 70 4.63 -4.26 -12.07
CA PRO A 70 4.83 -2.92 -11.54
C PRO A 70 5.26 -1.93 -12.62
N VAL A 71 4.66 -0.74 -12.59
CA VAL A 71 5.00 0.37 -13.48
C VAL A 71 5.48 1.54 -12.64
N ALA A 72 6.62 2.11 -13.00
CA ALA A 72 7.21 3.23 -12.29
C ALA A 72 6.39 4.50 -12.46
N PHE A 73 6.34 5.32 -11.41
CA PHE A 73 5.74 6.65 -11.45
C PHE A 73 6.48 7.56 -10.48
N THR A 74 6.25 8.85 -10.62
CA THR A 74 6.74 9.86 -9.67
C THR A 74 5.56 10.71 -9.24
N THR A 75 5.44 10.96 -7.93
CA THR A 75 4.37 11.81 -7.40
C THR A 75 4.60 13.27 -7.79
N GLU A 76 3.59 14.10 -7.60
CA GLU A 76 3.73 15.54 -7.86
C GLU A 76 4.77 16.18 -6.94
N SER A 77 4.97 15.64 -5.73
CA SER A 77 6.00 16.12 -4.80
C SER A 77 7.39 15.52 -5.05
N GLY A 78 7.54 14.64 -6.06
CA GLY A 78 8.83 14.09 -6.46
C GLY A 78 9.22 12.77 -5.83
N VAL A 79 8.29 12.07 -5.18
CA VAL A 79 8.57 10.74 -4.59
C VAL A 79 8.47 9.68 -5.66
N LYS A 80 9.47 8.79 -5.73
CA LYS A 80 9.45 7.64 -6.65
C LYS A 80 8.59 6.52 -6.11
N GLY A 81 7.85 5.89 -7.01
CA GLY A 81 7.04 4.74 -6.68
C GLY A 81 6.86 3.79 -7.84
N TRP A 82 6.27 2.66 -7.55
CA TRP A 82 5.85 1.65 -8.53
C TRP A 82 4.46 1.20 -8.16
N ALA A 83 3.64 0.93 -9.16
CA ALA A 83 2.25 0.53 -8.94
C ALA A 83 1.88 -0.65 -9.83
N PHE A 84 1.01 -1.50 -9.32
CA PHE A 84 0.45 -2.59 -10.09
C PHE A 84 -1.01 -2.82 -9.70
N TYR A 85 -1.68 -3.65 -10.51
CA TYR A 85 -3.08 -4.00 -10.31
C TYR A 85 -3.22 -5.50 -10.13
N CYS A 86 -4.10 -5.93 -9.26
CA CYS A 86 -4.42 -7.35 -9.13
C CYS A 86 -5.87 -7.56 -8.71
N GLU A 87 -6.35 -8.79 -8.97
CA GLU A 87 -7.68 -9.24 -8.57
C GLU A 87 -7.55 -10.56 -7.83
N PRO A 88 -7.24 -10.53 -6.53
CA PRO A 88 -7.17 -11.74 -5.74
C PRO A 88 -8.54 -12.17 -5.26
N GLU A 89 -8.66 -13.48 -4.94
CA GLU A 89 -9.80 -14.00 -4.21
C GLU A 89 -9.41 -14.12 -2.75
N GLN A 90 -10.20 -13.53 -1.86
CA GLN A 90 -9.98 -13.64 -0.42
C GLN A 90 -11.25 -14.14 0.24
N LYS A 91 -11.17 -15.31 0.87
CA LYS A 91 -12.33 -15.94 1.55
C LYS A 91 -13.55 -16.04 0.64
N GLY A 92 -13.32 -16.40 -0.62
CA GLY A 92 -14.39 -16.54 -1.60
C GLY A 92 -14.84 -15.24 -2.24
N THR A 93 -14.25 -14.09 -1.87
CA THR A 93 -14.62 -12.81 -2.42
C THR A 93 -13.59 -12.35 -3.46
N HIS A 94 -14.07 -11.97 -4.65
CA HIS A 94 -13.24 -11.41 -5.72
C HIS A 94 -12.97 -9.95 -5.39
N LEU A 95 -11.71 -9.61 -5.17
CA LEU A 95 -11.28 -8.24 -4.86
C LEU A 95 -10.64 -7.58 -6.07
N TYR A 96 -10.73 -6.27 -6.13
CA TYR A 96 -10.15 -5.46 -7.18
C TYR A 96 -9.22 -4.45 -6.51
N GLN A 97 -7.90 -4.54 -6.78
CA GLN A 97 -6.91 -3.78 -6.01
C GLN A 97 -5.89 -3.09 -6.90
N TYR A 98 -5.65 -1.80 -6.63
CA TYR A 98 -4.45 -1.12 -7.05
C TYR A 98 -3.52 -0.97 -5.86
N ILE A 99 -2.24 -1.22 -6.08
CA ILE A 99 -1.21 -1.19 -5.04
C ILE A 99 -0.06 -0.32 -5.52
N ALA A 100 0.37 0.61 -4.66
CA ALA A 100 1.53 1.47 -4.93
C ALA A 100 2.54 1.34 -3.81
N GLY A 101 3.82 1.22 -4.19
CA GLY A 101 4.93 1.22 -3.23
C GLY A 101 5.76 2.48 -3.42
N TYR A 102 5.95 3.25 -2.36
CA TYR A 102 6.73 4.47 -2.35
C TYR A 102 8.07 4.22 -1.71
N GLU A 103 9.15 4.56 -2.42
CA GLU A 103 10.51 4.37 -1.94
C GLU A 103 10.92 5.55 -1.06
N LEU A 104 11.18 5.28 0.22
CA LEU A 104 11.49 6.29 1.22
C LEU A 104 12.76 5.88 1.97
N ASP A 105 13.90 6.42 1.60
CA ASP A 105 15.21 6.27 2.31
C ASP A 105 15.36 4.97 3.12
N GLY A 106 15.43 3.83 2.42
CA GLY A 106 15.62 2.53 3.06
C GLY A 106 14.35 1.86 3.55
N THR A 107 13.20 2.51 3.40
CA THR A 107 11.89 1.93 3.72
C THR A 107 10.96 2.01 2.53
N ILE A 108 9.89 1.24 2.58
CA ILE A 108 8.81 1.32 1.59
C ILE A 108 7.48 1.54 2.30
N LEU A 109 6.69 2.47 1.77
CA LEU A 109 5.29 2.62 2.17
C LEU A 109 4.43 1.98 1.08
N VAL A 110 3.58 1.03 1.46
CA VAL A 110 2.70 0.35 0.52
C VAL A 110 1.28 0.80 0.75
N MET A 111 0.66 1.33 -0.30
CA MET A 111 -0.73 1.79 -0.30
C MET A 111 -1.55 0.83 -1.15
N THR A 112 -2.61 0.25 -0.59
CA THR A 112 -3.52 -0.64 -1.30
C THR A 112 -4.91 -0.05 -1.30
N TYR A 113 -5.47 0.20 -2.49
CA TYR A 113 -6.84 0.66 -2.67
C TYR A 113 -7.66 -0.51 -3.19
N CYS A 114 -8.57 -1.01 -2.37
CA CYS A 114 -9.31 -2.25 -2.62
C CYS A 114 -10.81 -1.95 -2.78
N LEU A 115 -11.39 -2.45 -3.86
CA LEU A 115 -12.83 -2.37 -4.11
C LEU A 115 -13.44 -3.77 -4.12
N LEU A 116 -14.73 -3.85 -3.82
CA LEU A 116 -15.52 -5.08 -3.92
C LEU A 116 -16.24 -5.20 -5.27
N HIS A 117 -15.99 -4.29 -6.18
CA HIS A 117 -16.55 -4.26 -7.54
C HIS A 117 -15.49 -3.76 -8.52
N PRO A 118 -15.66 -3.97 -9.84
CA PRO A 118 -14.70 -3.43 -10.80
C PRO A 118 -14.56 -1.91 -10.71
N PHE A 119 -13.36 -1.41 -10.98
CA PHE A 119 -13.09 0.02 -10.97
C PHE A 119 -13.89 0.72 -12.07
N THR A 120 -14.69 1.71 -11.68
CA THR A 120 -15.34 2.63 -12.63
C THR A 120 -14.35 3.74 -13.00
N ASP A 121 -14.71 4.58 -13.96
CA ASP A 121 -13.88 5.74 -14.31
C ASP A 121 -13.66 6.66 -13.10
N SER A 122 -14.71 6.86 -12.30
CA SER A 122 -14.62 7.65 -11.06
C SER A 122 -13.66 7.01 -10.05
N ASP A 123 -13.71 5.68 -9.89
CA ASP A 123 -12.81 4.96 -9.00
C ASP A 123 -11.36 5.06 -9.47
N LEU A 124 -11.13 4.97 -10.79
CA LEU A 124 -9.80 5.14 -11.36
C LEU A 124 -9.25 6.54 -11.11
N GLN A 125 -10.10 7.56 -11.20
CA GLN A 125 -9.71 8.93 -10.90
C GLN A 125 -9.34 9.08 -9.42
N ASP A 126 -10.11 8.48 -8.51
CA ASP A 126 -9.80 8.45 -7.08
C ASP A 126 -8.43 7.81 -6.85
N TRP A 127 -8.16 6.68 -7.52
CA TRP A 127 -6.87 6.00 -7.40
C TRP A 127 -5.72 6.87 -7.90
N GLN A 128 -5.87 7.53 -9.04
CA GLN A 128 -4.82 8.40 -9.57
C GLN A 128 -4.53 9.55 -8.61
N THR A 129 -5.55 10.14 -8.03
CA THR A 129 -5.40 11.19 -7.03
C THR A 129 -4.65 10.69 -5.81
N LEU A 130 -5.05 9.54 -5.27
CA LEU A 130 -4.36 8.92 -4.13
C LEU A 130 -2.89 8.67 -4.45
N LYS A 131 -2.62 8.05 -5.60
CA LYS A 131 -1.28 7.62 -5.98
C LYS A 131 -0.33 8.80 -6.18
N LEU A 132 -0.77 9.84 -6.89
CA LEU A 132 0.10 10.92 -7.34
C LEU A 132 0.25 12.07 -6.33
N HIS A 133 -0.65 12.19 -5.36
CA HIS A 133 -0.64 13.30 -4.41
C HIS A 133 -0.06 12.94 -3.05
N PHE A 134 0.55 11.77 -2.94
CA PHE A 134 1.27 11.44 -1.71
C PHE A 134 2.40 12.46 -1.50
N THR A 135 2.45 13.03 -0.32
CA THR A 135 3.47 14.02 0.06
C THR A 135 4.19 13.52 1.29
N ARG A 136 5.51 13.45 1.19
CA ARG A 136 6.34 12.98 2.29
C ARG A 136 6.43 14.05 3.37
N THR A 137 6.35 13.62 4.63
CA THR A 137 6.63 14.48 5.78
C THR A 137 8.12 14.75 5.85
N VAL A 138 8.50 15.97 6.05
CA VAL A 138 9.91 16.39 6.14
C VAL A 138 10.41 16.31 7.56
#